data_65d8deb48f9410549403419ae86fdf97
#
_entry.id   65d8deb48f9410549403419ae86fdf97
#
_cell.length_a   1.000
_cell.length_b   1.000
_cell.length_c   1.000
_cell.angle_alpha   90.00
_cell.angle_beta   90.00
_cell.angle_gamma   90.00
#
_symmetry.space_group_name_H-M   'P 1'
#
loop_
_entity.id
_entity.type
_entity.pdbx_description
1 polymer ?
#
loop_
_entity_poly.entity_id
_entity_poly.type
_entity_poly.pdbx_seq_one_letter_code
_entity_poly.pdbx_strand_id
1 'polypeptide(L)'
;MIDFTIARLNMVESQVRPNGITDRRIIAAIETVPREFYVPENRRALAYMDEDIPLEASDHGEGPRALIEVMAFARMLQHAAIKPTDKVLVVGAETGYGAAVICQMAASVVALECDKGLAHRARTHLADRSNVTMLEGPLAAGAPAHQPFDVILLEGRAEDVPQTLLDQLADDGRLVTVVGEAEIAQACVYSKSGGTIAVRQVFDASVTALPGLKKKRPAFVF
;
A
#
# COMPACT_ATOMS: atom_id res chain seq x y z
N MET A 1 -6.92 -30.03 4.46
CA MET A 1 -6.57 -29.06 3.40
C MET A 1 -7.31 -27.78 3.72
N ILE A 2 -6.62 -26.62 3.73
CA ILE A 2 -7.26 -25.31 4.01
C ILE A 2 -8.09 -24.93 2.78
N ASP A 3 -9.35 -24.58 3.01
CA ASP A 3 -10.17 -23.93 1.98
C ASP A 3 -9.91 -22.42 2.03
N PHE A 4 -9.07 -21.94 1.14
CA PHE A 4 -8.69 -20.54 1.08
C PHE A 4 -9.85 -19.62 0.68
N THR A 5 -10.85 -20.11 -0.03
CA THR A 5 -12.05 -19.33 -0.36
C THR A 5 -12.84 -19.03 0.91
N ILE A 6 -13.08 -20.04 1.74
CA ILE A 6 -13.75 -19.86 3.03
C ILE A 6 -12.90 -18.99 3.96
N ALA A 7 -11.58 -19.20 4.02
CA ALA A 7 -10.68 -18.41 4.85
C ALA A 7 -10.72 -16.92 4.47
N ARG A 8 -10.73 -16.59 3.17
CA ARG A 8 -10.83 -15.22 2.65
C ARG A 8 -12.17 -14.58 3.02
N LEU A 9 -13.28 -15.27 2.85
CA LEU A 9 -14.59 -14.77 3.26
C LEU A 9 -14.65 -14.52 4.77
N ASN A 10 -14.15 -15.44 5.59
CA ASN A 10 -14.07 -15.28 7.04
C ASN A 10 -13.23 -14.07 7.43
N MET A 11 -12.08 -13.83 6.77
CA MET A 11 -11.26 -12.65 6.98
C MET A 11 -12.06 -11.36 6.70
N VAL A 12 -12.82 -11.32 5.61
CA VAL A 12 -13.64 -10.14 5.29
C VAL A 12 -14.70 -9.92 6.36
N GLU A 13 -15.39 -10.95 6.82
CA GLU A 13 -16.44 -10.84 7.83
C GLU A 13 -15.89 -10.51 9.23
N SER A 14 -14.69 -10.95 9.58
CA SER A 14 -14.10 -10.77 10.92
C SER A 14 -13.14 -9.59 11.04
N GLN A 15 -12.46 -9.18 9.95
CA GLN A 15 -11.40 -8.18 9.99
C GLN A 15 -11.71 -6.92 9.15
N VAL A 16 -12.52 -7.02 8.10
CA VAL A 16 -12.81 -5.89 7.21
C VAL A 16 -14.11 -5.19 7.61
N ARG A 17 -15.24 -5.91 7.60
CA ARG A 17 -16.55 -5.32 7.89
C ARG A 17 -16.67 -4.73 9.31
N PRO A 18 -16.19 -5.38 10.39
CA PRO A 18 -16.30 -4.82 11.75
C PRO A 18 -15.46 -3.56 11.95
N ASN A 19 -14.45 -3.33 11.11
CA ASN A 19 -13.58 -2.16 11.18
C ASN A 19 -14.09 -0.94 10.38
N GLY A 20 -15.40 -0.90 10.12
CA GLY A 20 -16.07 0.26 9.54
C GLY A 20 -15.86 0.42 8.03
N ILE A 21 -15.48 -0.64 7.33
CA ILE A 21 -15.39 -0.60 5.86
C ILE A 21 -16.78 -0.69 5.26
N THR A 22 -17.23 0.40 4.64
CA THR A 22 -18.56 0.54 4.08
C THR A 22 -18.60 0.58 2.55
N ASP A 23 -17.47 0.88 1.91
CA ASP A 23 -17.34 0.85 0.46
C ASP A 23 -17.38 -0.60 -0.05
N ARG A 24 -18.49 -0.97 -0.69
CA ARG A 24 -18.72 -2.31 -1.22
C ARG A 24 -17.68 -2.72 -2.27
N ARG A 25 -17.05 -1.75 -2.96
CA ARG A 25 -16.02 -2.03 -3.97
C ARG A 25 -14.74 -2.53 -3.31
N ILE A 26 -14.35 -1.96 -2.16
CA ILE A 26 -13.21 -2.42 -1.36
C ILE A 26 -13.47 -3.86 -0.90
N ILE A 27 -14.64 -4.12 -0.34
CA ILE A 27 -15.03 -5.44 0.15
C ILE A 27 -14.97 -6.47 -1.00
N ALA A 28 -15.63 -6.18 -2.13
CA ALA A 28 -15.65 -7.07 -3.29
C ALA A 28 -14.26 -7.32 -3.88
N ALA A 29 -13.39 -6.31 -3.93
CA ALA A 29 -12.04 -6.46 -4.42
C ALA A 29 -11.19 -7.36 -3.49
N ILE A 30 -11.30 -7.18 -2.17
CA ILE A 30 -10.60 -8.03 -1.18
C ILE A 30 -11.16 -9.48 -1.22
N GLU A 31 -12.46 -9.67 -1.39
CA GLU A 31 -13.08 -10.99 -1.55
C GLU A 31 -12.62 -11.71 -2.83
N THR A 32 -12.27 -10.97 -3.87
CA THR A 32 -11.90 -11.51 -5.19
C THR A 32 -10.43 -11.88 -5.30
N VAL A 33 -9.53 -11.06 -4.70
CA VAL A 33 -8.09 -11.26 -4.83
C VAL A 33 -7.57 -12.32 -3.85
N PRO A 34 -7.03 -13.45 -4.34
CA PRO A 34 -6.57 -14.55 -3.50
C PRO A 34 -5.23 -14.19 -2.83
N ARG A 35 -5.28 -13.65 -1.60
CA ARG A 35 -4.13 -13.13 -0.84
C ARG A 35 -3.04 -14.18 -0.62
N GLU A 36 -3.39 -15.48 -0.55
CA GLU A 36 -2.47 -16.61 -0.41
C GLU A 36 -1.45 -16.75 -1.54
N PHE A 37 -1.71 -16.18 -2.70
CA PHE A 37 -0.73 -16.17 -3.82
C PHE A 37 0.32 -15.06 -3.70
N TYR A 38 0.09 -14.06 -2.84
CA TYR A 38 0.97 -12.91 -2.67
C TYR A 38 1.93 -13.04 -1.48
N VAL A 39 1.87 -14.16 -0.76
CA VAL A 39 2.76 -14.49 0.36
C VAL A 39 3.67 -15.67 0.00
N PRO A 40 4.81 -15.86 0.70
CA PRO A 40 5.66 -17.03 0.50
C PRO A 40 4.88 -18.34 0.67
N GLU A 41 5.27 -19.37 -0.08
CA GLU A 41 4.54 -20.66 -0.11
C GLU A 41 4.41 -21.29 1.28
N ASN A 42 5.47 -21.23 2.07
CA ASN A 42 5.50 -21.71 3.46
C ASN A 42 4.64 -20.87 4.42
N ARG A 43 4.12 -19.72 3.99
CA ARG A 43 3.24 -18.82 4.76
C ARG A 43 1.82 -18.74 4.23
N ARG A 44 1.46 -19.46 3.17
CA ARG A 44 0.11 -19.43 2.59
C ARG A 44 -1.00 -19.74 3.61
N ALA A 45 -0.75 -20.64 4.56
CA ALA A 45 -1.68 -20.95 5.63
C ALA A 45 -1.98 -19.76 6.55
N LEU A 46 -1.09 -18.76 6.60
CA LEU A 46 -1.17 -17.57 7.43
C LEU A 46 -1.74 -16.35 6.66
N ALA A 47 -2.00 -16.48 5.35
CA ALA A 47 -2.37 -15.37 4.48
C ALA A 47 -3.59 -14.55 4.95
N TYR A 48 -4.42 -15.12 5.79
CA TYR A 48 -5.68 -14.55 6.26
C TYR A 48 -5.69 -14.25 7.77
N MET A 49 -4.51 -14.25 8.42
CA MET A 49 -4.35 -13.81 9.81
C MET A 49 -4.44 -12.28 9.91
N ASP A 50 -4.83 -11.82 11.09
CA ASP A 50 -4.93 -10.39 11.41
C ASP A 50 -3.57 -9.85 11.90
N GLU A 51 -2.53 -10.03 11.06
CA GLU A 51 -1.15 -9.61 11.31
C GLU A 51 -0.44 -9.33 9.99
N ASP A 52 0.62 -8.53 10.06
CA ASP A 52 1.58 -8.33 8.97
C ASP A 52 2.28 -9.67 8.63
N ILE A 53 2.32 -10.03 7.35
CA ILE A 53 2.94 -11.29 6.91
C ILE A 53 4.32 -11.00 6.34
N PRO A 54 5.41 -11.44 7.02
CA PRO A 54 6.76 -11.22 6.53
C PRO A 54 6.98 -11.79 5.13
N LEU A 55 7.56 -10.98 4.25
CA LEU A 55 7.92 -11.34 2.88
C LEU A 55 9.42 -11.62 2.79
N GLU A 56 9.78 -12.53 1.90
CA GLU A 56 11.18 -12.81 1.56
C GLU A 56 11.66 -11.74 0.56
N ALA A 57 12.22 -10.65 1.09
CA ALA A 57 12.91 -9.64 0.30
C ALA A 57 14.29 -10.15 -0.14
N SER A 58 14.82 -9.64 -1.24
CA SER A 58 16.21 -9.89 -1.61
C SER A 58 17.16 -9.19 -0.63
N ASP A 59 18.38 -9.73 -0.45
CA ASP A 59 19.39 -9.26 0.55
C ASP A 59 19.81 -7.78 0.42
N HIS A 60 19.24 -7.05 -0.50
CA HIS A 60 19.53 -5.64 -0.73
C HIS A 60 18.45 -4.71 -0.15
N GLY A 61 17.48 -5.25 0.61
CA GLY A 61 16.42 -4.46 1.23
C GLY A 61 16.87 -3.74 2.50
N GLU A 62 16.47 -2.49 2.66
CA GLU A 62 16.72 -1.68 3.86
C GLU A 62 15.75 -2.04 5.00
N GLY A 63 15.71 -3.30 5.43
CA GLY A 63 14.88 -3.74 6.56
C GLY A 63 13.81 -4.78 6.20
N PRO A 64 13.02 -5.21 7.18
CA PRO A 64 11.98 -6.22 6.98
C PRO A 64 10.91 -5.69 6.03
N ARG A 65 10.39 -6.58 5.17
CA ARG A 65 9.24 -6.32 4.30
C ARG A 65 8.11 -7.25 4.71
N ALA A 66 6.90 -6.74 4.70
CA ALA A 66 5.73 -7.53 5.04
C ALA A 66 4.53 -7.09 4.23
N LEU A 67 3.69 -8.02 3.85
CA LEU A 67 2.34 -7.74 3.38
C LEU A 67 1.52 -7.29 4.60
N ILE A 68 1.12 -6.03 4.63
CA ILE A 68 0.44 -5.43 5.79
C ILE A 68 -0.90 -6.12 6.07
N GLU A 69 -1.34 -6.13 7.32
CA GLU A 69 -2.62 -6.69 7.74
C GLU A 69 -3.78 -6.10 6.94
N VAL A 70 -4.80 -6.94 6.66
CA VAL A 70 -5.91 -6.53 5.80
C VAL A 70 -6.76 -5.43 6.41
N MET A 71 -6.89 -5.38 7.73
CA MET A 71 -7.65 -4.35 8.43
C MET A 71 -7.07 -2.95 8.18
N ALA A 72 -5.77 -2.76 8.42
CA ALA A 72 -5.10 -1.47 8.17
C ALA A 72 -5.18 -1.10 6.69
N PHE A 73 -4.90 -2.04 5.78
CA PHE A 73 -4.98 -1.83 4.34
C PHE A 73 -6.38 -1.38 3.89
N ALA A 74 -7.44 -2.08 4.32
CA ALA A 74 -8.82 -1.75 3.95
C ALA A 74 -9.25 -0.37 4.48
N ARG A 75 -8.83 -0.01 5.71
CA ARG A 75 -9.08 1.32 6.29
C ARG A 75 -8.35 2.42 5.49
N MET A 76 -7.11 2.18 5.09
CA MET A 76 -6.36 3.11 4.23
C MET A 76 -7.08 3.29 2.88
N LEU A 77 -7.56 2.23 2.24
CA LEU A 77 -8.34 2.31 1.00
C LEU A 77 -9.64 3.10 1.18
N GLN A 78 -10.36 2.90 2.29
CA GLN A 78 -11.58 3.65 2.58
C GLN A 78 -11.30 5.15 2.71
N HIS A 79 -10.22 5.54 3.38
CA HIS A 79 -9.80 6.94 3.48
C HIS A 79 -9.21 7.49 2.18
N ALA A 80 -8.64 6.63 1.34
CA ALA A 80 -8.22 6.99 -0.01
C ALA A 80 -9.39 7.33 -0.93
N ALA A 81 -10.59 6.78 -0.67
CA ALA A 81 -11.83 7.05 -1.41
C ALA A 81 -11.64 7.00 -2.94
N ILE A 82 -10.99 5.94 -3.43
CA ILE A 82 -10.61 5.77 -4.85
C ILE A 82 -11.85 5.80 -5.74
N LYS A 83 -11.79 6.59 -6.81
CA LYS A 83 -12.83 6.69 -7.83
C LYS A 83 -12.49 5.82 -9.04
N PRO A 84 -13.46 5.37 -9.83
CA PRO A 84 -13.21 4.59 -11.06
C PRO A 84 -12.41 5.36 -12.14
N THR A 85 -12.33 6.68 -12.02
CA THR A 85 -11.56 7.56 -12.91
C THR A 85 -10.15 7.83 -12.43
N ASP A 86 -9.81 7.45 -11.19
CA ASP A 86 -8.55 7.82 -10.55
C ASP A 86 -7.36 7.05 -11.15
N LYS A 87 -6.26 7.77 -11.28
CA LYS A 87 -4.92 7.22 -11.51
C LYS A 87 -4.21 7.09 -10.17
N VAL A 88 -3.83 5.88 -9.81
CA VAL A 88 -3.27 5.57 -8.48
C VAL A 88 -1.79 5.20 -8.58
N LEU A 89 -0.96 5.75 -7.69
CA LEU A 89 0.39 5.27 -7.42
C LEU A 89 0.38 4.47 -6.12
N VAL A 90 0.84 3.23 -6.19
CA VAL A 90 1.12 2.37 -5.04
C VAL A 90 2.61 2.35 -4.80
N VAL A 91 3.06 2.82 -3.63
CA VAL A 91 4.47 2.88 -3.24
C VAL A 91 4.75 1.79 -2.20
N GLY A 92 5.74 0.95 -2.46
CA GLY A 92 6.02 -0.25 -1.68
C GLY A 92 5.07 -1.39 -2.04
N ALA A 93 4.90 -1.62 -3.35
CA ALA A 93 3.91 -2.56 -3.90
C ALA A 93 4.17 -4.04 -3.55
N GLU A 94 5.33 -4.35 -2.98
CA GLU A 94 5.68 -5.67 -2.47
C GLU A 94 5.52 -6.77 -3.55
N THR A 95 4.69 -7.77 -3.28
CA THR A 95 4.36 -8.84 -4.23
C THR A 95 3.16 -8.52 -5.13
N GLY A 96 2.58 -7.31 -5.00
CA GLY A 96 1.53 -6.79 -5.86
C GLY A 96 0.09 -6.98 -5.35
N TYR A 97 -0.12 -7.41 -4.10
CA TYR A 97 -1.48 -7.62 -3.57
C TYR A 97 -2.33 -6.37 -3.59
N GLY A 98 -1.82 -5.26 -3.03
CA GLY A 98 -2.57 -4.02 -2.97
C GLY A 98 -2.85 -3.46 -4.36
N ALA A 99 -1.89 -3.52 -5.27
CA ALA A 99 -2.11 -3.14 -6.67
C ALA A 99 -3.19 -3.99 -7.34
N ALA A 100 -3.26 -5.31 -7.06
CA ALA A 100 -4.28 -6.21 -7.58
C ALA A 100 -5.69 -5.92 -7.02
N VAL A 101 -5.79 -5.44 -5.79
CA VAL A 101 -7.05 -4.97 -5.20
C VAL A 101 -7.45 -3.63 -5.79
N ILE A 102 -6.53 -2.66 -5.82
CA ILE A 102 -6.80 -1.28 -6.24
C ILE A 102 -7.18 -1.20 -7.72
N CYS A 103 -6.56 -2.02 -8.58
CA CYS A 103 -6.85 -2.00 -10.02
C CYS A 103 -8.29 -2.39 -10.39
N GLN A 104 -9.04 -3.01 -9.47
CA GLN A 104 -10.47 -3.27 -9.66
C GLN A 104 -11.35 -2.04 -9.41
N MET A 105 -10.82 -0.99 -8.81
CA MET A 105 -11.56 0.21 -8.42
C MET A 105 -11.08 1.48 -9.11
N ALA A 106 -9.87 1.47 -9.68
CA ALA A 106 -9.22 2.61 -10.32
C ALA A 106 -9.17 2.49 -11.84
N ALA A 107 -9.03 3.61 -12.54
CA ALA A 107 -8.80 3.62 -13.99
C ALA A 107 -7.45 3.00 -14.35
N SER A 108 -6.39 3.37 -13.60
CA SER A 108 -5.05 2.84 -13.80
C SER A 108 -4.25 2.85 -12.51
N VAL A 109 -3.31 1.91 -12.39
CA VAL A 109 -2.42 1.76 -11.25
C VAL A 109 -0.97 1.74 -11.72
N VAL A 110 -0.14 2.55 -11.10
CA VAL A 110 1.32 2.44 -11.17
C VAL A 110 1.79 1.86 -9.86
N ALA A 111 2.44 0.70 -9.87
CA ALA A 111 2.92 0.00 -8.69
C ALA A 111 4.45 0.10 -8.64
N LEU A 112 4.99 0.73 -7.59
CA LEU A 112 6.43 0.95 -7.41
C LEU A 112 6.97 0.09 -6.27
N GLU A 113 8.04 -0.66 -6.55
CA GLU A 113 8.76 -1.48 -5.58
C GLU A 113 10.27 -1.29 -5.72
N CYS A 114 10.99 -1.21 -4.60
CA CYS A 114 12.44 -1.03 -4.59
C CYS A 114 13.21 -2.36 -4.52
N ASP A 115 12.62 -3.40 -3.95
CA ASP A 115 13.24 -4.73 -3.90
C ASP A 115 13.03 -5.46 -5.21
N LYS A 116 14.13 -5.89 -5.87
CA LYS A 116 14.08 -6.56 -7.17
C LYS A 116 13.33 -7.88 -7.15
N GLY A 117 13.48 -8.66 -6.09
CA GLY A 117 12.81 -9.96 -5.94
C GLY A 117 11.30 -9.80 -5.77
N LEU A 118 10.87 -8.83 -4.94
CA LEU A 118 9.45 -8.48 -4.77
C LEU A 118 8.87 -7.92 -6.06
N ALA A 119 9.56 -6.97 -6.72
CA ALA A 119 9.14 -6.39 -7.99
C ALA A 119 8.97 -7.45 -9.09
N HIS A 120 9.87 -8.44 -9.15
CA HIS A 120 9.75 -9.54 -10.11
C HIS A 120 8.49 -10.39 -9.84
N ARG A 121 8.24 -10.73 -8.57
CA ARG A 121 7.02 -11.47 -8.17
C ARG A 121 5.76 -10.66 -8.48
N ALA A 122 5.77 -9.36 -8.16
CA ALA A 122 4.65 -8.47 -8.48
C ALA A 122 4.35 -8.43 -9.99
N ARG A 123 5.37 -8.32 -10.85
CA ARG A 123 5.17 -8.38 -12.32
C ARG A 123 4.49 -9.67 -12.75
N THR A 124 4.87 -10.81 -12.15
CA THR A 124 4.28 -12.10 -12.45
C THR A 124 2.81 -12.16 -12.02
N HIS A 125 2.51 -11.71 -10.78
CA HIS A 125 1.16 -11.74 -10.24
C HIS A 125 0.19 -10.75 -10.91
N LEU A 126 0.73 -9.69 -11.50
CA LEU A 126 -0.04 -8.61 -12.13
C LEU A 126 -0.06 -8.69 -13.67
N ALA A 127 0.52 -9.74 -14.25
CA ALA A 127 0.70 -9.85 -15.70
C ALA A 127 -0.62 -9.84 -16.50
N ASP A 128 -1.71 -10.29 -15.90
CA ASP A 128 -3.06 -10.31 -16.48
C ASP A 128 -3.86 -9.00 -16.25
N ARG A 129 -3.29 -8.02 -15.56
CA ARG A 129 -3.94 -6.75 -15.20
C ARG A 129 -3.54 -5.65 -16.19
N SER A 130 -4.34 -5.45 -17.23
CA SER A 130 -4.03 -4.51 -18.32
C SER A 130 -3.94 -3.03 -17.89
N ASN A 131 -4.54 -2.67 -16.74
CA ASN A 131 -4.52 -1.32 -16.18
C ASN A 131 -3.45 -1.13 -15.08
N VAL A 132 -2.51 -2.09 -14.92
CA VAL A 132 -1.41 -1.99 -13.95
C VAL A 132 -0.07 -1.88 -14.65
N THR A 133 0.74 -0.90 -14.25
CA THR A 133 2.14 -0.75 -14.67
C THR A 133 3.06 -0.97 -13.46
N MET A 134 3.93 -1.99 -13.53
CA MET A 134 4.89 -2.28 -12.46
C MET A 134 6.25 -1.64 -12.72
N LEU A 135 6.70 -0.82 -11.78
CA LEU A 135 7.99 -0.13 -11.79
C LEU A 135 8.92 -0.68 -10.69
N GLU A 136 10.21 -0.59 -10.94
CA GLU A 136 11.27 -0.86 -9.97
C GLU A 136 12.09 0.41 -9.76
N GLY A 137 12.24 0.85 -8.51
CA GLY A 137 12.98 2.07 -8.20
C GLY A 137 12.86 2.51 -6.75
N PRO A 138 13.59 3.57 -6.37
CA PRO A 138 13.57 4.11 -5.01
C PRO A 138 12.16 4.61 -4.64
N LEU A 139 11.63 4.15 -3.50
CA LEU A 139 10.25 4.49 -3.07
C LEU A 139 10.06 6.01 -2.88
N ALA A 140 11.06 6.68 -2.29
CA ALA A 140 11.01 8.13 -2.06
C ALA A 140 11.00 8.98 -3.34
N ALA A 141 11.39 8.42 -4.49
CA ALA A 141 11.36 9.10 -5.77
C ALA A 141 9.95 9.10 -6.40
N GLY A 142 9.10 8.15 -6.01
CA GLY A 142 7.82 7.95 -6.67
C GLY A 142 7.97 7.53 -8.13
N ALA A 143 7.05 7.99 -8.97
CA ALA A 143 7.01 7.68 -10.40
C ALA A 143 6.80 8.95 -11.25
N PRO A 144 7.78 9.86 -11.30
CA PRO A 144 7.61 11.19 -11.92
C PRO A 144 7.29 11.14 -13.41
N ALA A 145 7.71 10.09 -14.12
CA ALA A 145 7.35 9.92 -15.54
C ALA A 145 5.86 9.60 -15.76
N HIS A 146 5.15 9.23 -14.68
CA HIS A 146 3.74 8.84 -14.73
C HIS A 146 2.81 9.83 -14.03
N GLN A 147 3.33 10.90 -13.42
CA GLN A 147 2.51 11.92 -12.73
C GLN A 147 1.60 12.68 -13.73
N PRO A 148 0.53 13.40 -13.24
CA PRO A 148 0.09 13.46 -11.86
C PRO A 148 -0.74 12.23 -11.45
N PHE A 149 -0.92 12.04 -10.12
CA PHE A 149 -1.73 10.98 -9.53
C PHE A 149 -2.90 11.57 -8.72
N ASP A 150 -4.08 11.02 -8.91
CA ASP A 150 -5.26 11.37 -8.10
C ASP A 150 -5.13 10.80 -6.67
N VAL A 151 -4.50 9.61 -6.56
CA VAL A 151 -4.23 8.95 -5.29
C VAL A 151 -2.80 8.43 -5.27
N ILE A 152 -2.12 8.62 -4.13
CA ILE A 152 -0.88 7.92 -3.80
C ILE A 152 -1.14 7.12 -2.52
N LEU A 153 -0.90 5.81 -2.55
CA LEU A 153 -0.98 4.94 -1.38
C LEU A 153 0.41 4.39 -1.09
N LEU A 154 0.91 4.59 0.14
CA LEU A 154 2.11 3.92 0.61
C LEU A 154 1.69 2.68 1.40
N GLU A 155 2.08 1.49 0.94
CA GLU A 155 1.75 0.21 1.60
C GLU A 155 2.76 -0.10 2.70
N GLY A 156 2.73 0.71 3.76
CA GLY A 156 3.59 0.61 4.93
C GLY A 156 3.75 1.95 5.62
N ARG A 157 4.69 1.99 6.58
CA ARG A 157 4.94 3.15 7.42
C ARG A 157 6.10 4.00 6.87
N ALA A 158 5.91 5.31 6.84
CA ALA A 158 6.96 6.30 6.62
C ALA A 158 7.26 7.04 7.94
N GLU A 159 8.53 7.37 8.21
CA GLU A 159 8.85 8.31 9.31
C GLU A 159 8.47 9.75 8.92
N ASP A 160 8.62 10.07 7.63
CA ASP A 160 8.22 11.34 7.03
C ASP A 160 7.81 11.10 5.57
N VAL A 161 6.85 11.88 5.07
CA VAL A 161 6.40 11.77 3.67
C VAL A 161 7.26 12.69 2.81
N PRO A 162 8.03 12.15 1.85
CA PRO A 162 8.86 12.97 0.98
C PRO A 162 8.05 13.98 0.17
N GLN A 163 8.52 15.23 0.10
CA GLN A 163 7.91 16.28 -0.72
C GLN A 163 7.79 15.85 -2.18
N THR A 164 8.75 15.06 -2.68
CA THR A 164 8.73 14.50 -4.03
C THR A 164 7.50 13.67 -4.35
N LEU A 165 6.90 12.98 -3.36
CA LEU A 165 5.65 12.25 -3.53
C LEU A 165 4.45 13.20 -3.53
N LEU A 166 4.44 14.19 -2.64
CA LEU A 166 3.37 15.20 -2.56
C LEU A 166 3.31 16.06 -3.84
N ASP A 167 4.47 16.35 -4.44
CA ASP A 167 4.56 17.11 -5.69
C ASP A 167 3.93 16.35 -6.88
N GLN A 168 3.92 15.00 -6.83
CA GLN A 168 3.31 14.15 -7.86
C GLN A 168 1.80 14.01 -7.73
N LEU A 169 1.16 14.55 -6.68
CA LEU A 169 -0.29 14.60 -6.58
C LEU A 169 -0.89 15.58 -7.61
N ALA A 170 -1.99 15.17 -8.22
CA ALA A 170 -2.88 16.06 -8.94
C ALA A 170 -3.44 17.13 -7.99
N ASP A 171 -3.95 18.22 -8.53
CA ASP A 171 -4.78 19.12 -7.73
C ASP A 171 -6.07 18.37 -7.31
N ASP A 172 -6.51 18.55 -6.08
CA ASP A 172 -7.53 17.73 -5.39
C ASP A 172 -7.16 16.24 -5.21
N GLY A 173 -5.90 15.87 -5.46
CA GLY A 173 -5.35 14.56 -5.17
C GLY A 173 -5.05 14.34 -3.69
N ARG A 174 -4.85 13.07 -3.30
CA ARG A 174 -4.57 12.69 -1.90
C ARG A 174 -3.55 11.57 -1.81
N LEU A 175 -2.72 11.66 -0.76
CA LEU A 175 -1.79 10.59 -0.37
C LEU A 175 -2.25 10.00 0.97
N VAL A 176 -2.28 8.67 1.06
CA VAL A 176 -2.61 7.95 2.29
C VAL A 176 -1.45 7.06 2.70
N THR A 177 -1.05 7.14 3.96
CA THR A 177 0.04 6.34 4.53
C THR A 177 -0.05 6.31 6.05
N VAL A 178 0.72 5.43 6.67
CA VAL A 178 0.96 5.44 8.12
C VAL A 178 2.24 6.22 8.40
N VAL A 179 2.20 7.18 9.34
CA VAL A 179 3.34 8.06 9.67
C VAL A 179 3.73 7.89 11.14
N GLY A 180 5.03 7.69 11.40
CA GLY A 180 5.56 7.60 12.75
C GLY A 180 6.95 6.97 12.81
N GLU A 181 7.67 7.20 13.93
CA GLU A 181 9.05 6.71 14.14
C GLU A 181 9.10 5.35 14.87
N ALA A 182 8.04 4.93 15.54
CA ALA A 182 7.98 3.75 16.41
C ALA A 182 6.71 2.91 16.15
N GLU A 183 6.46 1.94 17.03
CA GLU A 183 5.30 1.04 16.95
C GLU A 183 3.96 1.77 17.00
N ILE A 184 3.88 2.93 17.65
CA ILE A 184 2.68 3.78 17.65
C ILE A 184 2.84 4.79 16.50
N ALA A 185 2.10 4.56 15.44
CA ALA A 185 2.05 5.43 14.28
C ALA A 185 0.60 5.70 13.89
N GLN A 186 0.38 6.71 13.06
CA GLN A 186 -0.96 7.14 12.69
C GLN A 186 -1.13 7.12 11.17
N ALA A 187 -2.21 6.54 10.72
CA ALA A 187 -2.62 6.68 9.34
C ALA A 187 -3.05 8.13 9.09
N CYS A 188 -2.50 8.71 8.03
CA CYS A 188 -2.68 10.11 7.65
C CYS A 188 -3.16 10.22 6.21
N VAL A 189 -4.01 11.19 5.96
CA VAL A 189 -4.41 11.63 4.62
C VAL A 189 -3.83 13.01 4.37
N TYR A 190 -3.00 13.12 3.35
CA TYR A 190 -2.48 14.37 2.80
C TYR A 190 -3.33 14.73 1.60
N SER A 191 -4.01 15.87 1.65
CA SER A 191 -4.87 16.35 0.56
C SER A 191 -4.25 17.60 -0.07
N LYS A 192 -4.12 17.62 -1.39
CA LYS A 192 -3.61 18.77 -2.15
C LYS A 192 -4.80 19.55 -2.70
N SER A 193 -4.81 20.88 -2.50
CA SER A 193 -5.78 21.78 -3.14
C SER A 193 -5.17 23.14 -3.36
N GLY A 194 -5.23 23.65 -4.58
CA GLY A 194 -4.65 24.92 -4.96
C GLY A 194 -3.15 25.03 -4.63
N GLY A 195 -2.40 23.94 -4.77
CA GLY A 195 -0.97 23.86 -4.44
C GLY A 195 -0.64 23.74 -2.95
N THR A 196 -1.64 23.78 -2.06
CA THR A 196 -1.46 23.64 -0.59
C THR A 196 -1.73 22.18 -0.17
N ILE A 197 -0.93 21.68 0.78
CA ILE A 197 -1.12 20.35 1.38
C ILE A 197 -1.73 20.51 2.78
N ALA A 198 -2.87 19.89 3.00
CA ALA A 198 -3.47 19.69 4.32
C ALA A 198 -3.27 18.25 4.77
N VAL A 199 -3.02 18.04 6.07
CA VAL A 199 -2.81 16.71 6.66
C VAL A 199 -3.89 16.44 7.71
N ARG A 200 -4.49 15.25 7.65
CA ARG A 200 -5.47 14.79 8.64
C ARG A 200 -5.11 13.38 9.11
N GLN A 201 -4.95 13.21 10.41
CA GLN A 201 -4.82 11.90 11.06
C GLN A 201 -6.17 11.21 11.10
N VAL A 202 -6.22 9.91 10.85
CA VAL A 202 -7.48 9.17 10.69
C VAL A 202 -7.64 7.98 11.60
N PHE A 203 -6.56 7.25 11.91
CA PHE A 203 -6.57 6.15 12.87
C PHE A 203 -5.15 5.74 13.26
N ASP A 204 -5.00 5.10 14.41
CA ASP A 204 -3.74 4.51 14.84
C ASP A 204 -3.50 3.17 14.13
N ALA A 205 -2.27 2.93 13.70
CA ALA A 205 -1.87 1.70 13.03
C ALA A 205 -0.42 1.35 13.34
N SER A 206 -0.12 0.06 13.39
CA SER A 206 1.24 -0.46 13.49
C SER A 206 1.49 -1.33 12.25
N VAL A 207 2.28 -0.83 11.31
CA VAL A 207 2.63 -1.54 10.07
C VAL A 207 4.12 -1.44 9.81
N THR A 208 4.64 -2.39 9.03
CA THR A 208 6.06 -2.46 8.69
C THR A 208 6.54 -1.18 7.99
N ALA A 209 7.75 -0.71 8.37
CA ALA A 209 8.34 0.49 7.80
C ALA A 209 8.79 0.27 6.35
N LEU A 210 8.58 1.27 5.50
CA LEU A 210 9.04 1.27 4.12
C LEU A 210 10.51 1.74 4.02
N PRO A 211 11.32 1.09 3.18
CA PRO A 211 12.69 1.50 2.91
C PRO A 211 12.79 2.92 2.32
N GLY A 212 13.85 3.64 2.70
CA GLY A 212 14.13 4.97 2.14
C GLY A 212 13.19 6.09 2.56
N LEU A 213 12.21 5.83 3.46
CA LEU A 213 11.23 6.81 3.95
C LEU A 213 11.50 7.22 5.40
N LYS A 214 12.79 7.25 5.79
CA LYS A 214 13.23 7.72 7.09
C LYS A 214 13.31 9.24 7.13
N LYS A 215 13.01 9.83 8.28
CA LYS A 215 13.18 11.26 8.52
C LYS A 215 14.65 11.66 8.45
N LYS A 216 14.96 12.66 7.64
CA LYS A 216 16.31 13.22 7.60
C LYS A 216 16.60 13.90 8.94
N ARG A 217 17.44 13.29 9.77
CA ARG A 217 17.93 13.95 10.99
C ARG A 217 18.98 14.99 10.60
N PRO A 218 18.92 16.22 11.15
CA PRO A 218 19.97 17.19 10.91
C PRO A 218 21.29 16.61 11.43
N ALA A 219 22.31 16.58 10.57
CA ALA A 219 23.66 16.24 11.01
C ALA A 219 24.15 17.41 11.89
N PHE A 220 24.40 17.13 13.18
CA PHE A 220 25.13 18.07 14.00
C PHE A 220 26.58 18.10 13.50
N VAL A 221 26.97 19.22 12.86
CA VAL A 221 28.37 19.51 12.58
C VAL A 221 28.92 20.22 13.82
N PHE A 222 29.85 19.57 14.54
CA PHE A 222 30.62 20.15 15.61
C PHE A 222 31.76 20.97 15.03
#